data_266b4e1713831dcd3cf4fb319c402876
#
_entry.id   266b4e1713831dcd3cf4fb319c402876
#
_cell.length_a   1.000
_cell.length_b   1.000
_cell.length_c   1.000
_cell.angle_alpha   90.00
_cell.angle_beta   90.00
_cell.angle_gamma   90.00
#
_symmetry.space_group_name_H-M   'P 1'
#
loop_
_entity.id
_entity.type
_entity.pdbx_description
1 polymer ?
#
loop_
_entity_poly.entity_id
_entity_poly.type
_entity_poly.pdbx_seq_one_letter_code
_entity_poly.pdbx_strand_id
1 'polypeptide(L)'
;IGGCQEKIRSIKDEIKTLKQKQETLRKRLDDSLLYSEKERKTKQVISELKNFIRDFKEVTKKKLEQNILKELKTLMHKKNLIDNVKVTINQAGDDIDINLYDANNKILDRGDLSMGERQMYASALLKSLVCESEIDFPVFIDSPMQKFDTEHAQNVLKEFYPSVSNQVVL
;
A
#
# COMPACT_ATOMS: atom_id res chain seq x y z
N ILE A 1 24.76 -80.19 5.40
CA ILE A 1 25.21 -79.14 4.45
C ILE A 1 24.05 -78.34 3.97
N GLY A 2 22.79 -78.86 3.84
CA GLY A 2 21.60 -78.09 3.36
C GLY A 2 21.14 -76.91 4.24
N GLY A 3 21.12 -77.06 5.56
CA GLY A 3 20.65 -76.03 6.49
C GLY A 3 21.55 -74.79 6.58
N CYS A 4 22.83 -74.85 6.20
CA CYS A 4 23.71 -73.68 6.17
C CYS A 4 23.49 -72.82 4.91
N GLN A 5 23.14 -73.41 3.79
CA GLN A 5 22.86 -72.78 2.54
C GLN A 5 21.52 -72.02 2.58
N GLU A 6 20.50 -72.55 3.26
CA GLU A 6 19.22 -71.86 3.48
C GLU A 6 19.37 -70.63 4.37
N LYS A 7 20.17 -70.74 5.45
CA LYS A 7 20.46 -69.58 6.31
C LYS A 7 21.21 -68.48 5.56
N ILE A 8 22.15 -68.80 4.70
CA ILE A 8 22.87 -67.81 3.88
C ILE A 8 21.92 -67.13 2.90
N ARG A 9 20.98 -67.82 2.33
CA ARG A 9 19.98 -67.28 1.42
C ARG A 9 19.04 -66.30 2.17
N SER A 10 18.52 -66.74 3.32
CA SER A 10 17.64 -65.89 4.15
C SER A 10 18.35 -64.60 4.59
N ILE A 11 19.63 -64.69 5.04
CA ILE A 11 20.38 -63.47 5.40
C ILE A 11 20.62 -62.55 4.20
N LYS A 12 20.90 -63.11 3.01
CA LYS A 12 21.06 -62.30 1.80
C LYS A 12 19.77 -61.57 1.42
N ASP A 13 18.61 -62.19 1.54
CA ASP A 13 17.33 -61.58 1.27
C ASP A 13 16.98 -60.49 2.30
N GLU A 14 17.34 -60.71 3.56
CA GLU A 14 17.19 -59.73 4.63
C GLU A 14 18.09 -58.49 4.42
N ILE A 15 19.33 -58.68 4.03
CA ILE A 15 20.27 -57.63 3.66
C ILE A 15 19.71 -56.81 2.47
N LYS A 16 19.15 -57.48 1.46
CA LYS A 16 18.56 -56.79 0.31
C LYS A 16 17.36 -55.91 0.70
N THR A 17 16.48 -56.43 1.54
CA THR A 17 15.30 -55.68 2.04
C THR A 17 15.72 -54.50 2.92
N LEU A 18 16.72 -54.67 3.76
CA LEU A 18 17.26 -53.59 4.60
C LEU A 18 17.93 -52.51 3.77
N LYS A 19 18.65 -52.84 2.72
CA LYS A 19 19.25 -51.88 1.80
C LYS A 19 18.18 -51.09 1.05
N GLN A 20 17.10 -51.74 0.61
CA GLN A 20 15.97 -51.05 -0.02
C GLN A 20 15.26 -50.09 0.94
N LYS A 21 15.02 -50.51 2.18
CA LYS A 21 14.47 -49.63 3.23
C LYS A 21 15.37 -48.42 3.50
N GLN A 22 16.68 -48.65 3.60
CA GLN A 22 17.65 -47.58 3.81
C GLN A 22 17.62 -46.55 2.68
N GLU A 23 17.55 -46.99 1.44
CA GLU A 23 17.48 -46.10 0.29
C GLU A 23 16.16 -45.27 0.25
N THR A 24 15.05 -45.92 0.59
CA THR A 24 13.74 -45.22 0.70
C THR A 24 13.74 -44.18 1.82
N LEU A 25 14.34 -44.50 2.98
CA LEU A 25 14.45 -43.56 4.08
C LEU A 25 15.38 -42.40 3.76
N ARG A 26 16.48 -42.63 3.05
CA ARG A 26 17.35 -41.58 2.55
C ARG A 26 16.61 -40.59 1.64
N LYS A 27 15.89 -41.08 0.65
CA LYS A 27 15.09 -40.24 -0.25
C LYS A 27 14.08 -39.41 0.52
N ARG A 28 13.38 -40.00 1.49
CA ARG A 28 12.42 -39.26 2.34
C ARG A 28 13.10 -38.18 3.18
N LEU A 29 14.30 -38.45 3.66
CA LEU A 29 15.09 -37.49 4.43
C LEU A 29 15.50 -36.31 3.54
N ASP A 30 16.02 -36.58 2.34
CA ASP A 30 16.44 -35.56 1.38
C ASP A 30 15.25 -34.69 0.94
N ASP A 31 14.11 -35.31 0.66
CA ASP A 31 12.84 -34.58 0.34
C ASP A 31 12.42 -33.70 1.52
N SER A 32 12.45 -34.21 2.74
CA SER A 32 12.09 -33.46 3.95
C SER A 32 13.00 -32.25 4.16
N LEU A 33 14.31 -32.40 3.96
CA LEU A 33 15.26 -31.29 4.04
C LEU A 33 15.01 -30.24 2.98
N LEU A 34 14.71 -30.67 1.74
CA LEU A 34 14.38 -29.75 0.66
C LEU A 34 13.10 -28.97 0.94
N TYR A 35 12.07 -29.62 1.50
CA TYR A 35 10.83 -28.94 1.90
C TYR A 35 11.07 -27.92 3.01
N SER A 36 11.88 -28.27 4.03
CA SER A 36 12.20 -27.35 5.12
C SER A 36 12.98 -26.13 4.65
N GLU A 37 13.90 -26.28 3.72
CA GLU A 37 14.62 -25.16 3.10
C GLU A 37 13.70 -24.25 2.27
N LYS A 38 12.82 -24.85 1.47
CA LYS A 38 11.81 -24.09 0.71
C LYS A 38 10.90 -23.29 1.63
N GLU A 39 10.41 -23.92 2.70
CA GLU A 39 9.56 -23.25 3.69
C GLU A 39 10.29 -22.09 4.37
N ARG A 40 11.54 -22.27 4.77
CA ARG A 40 12.36 -21.21 5.36
C ARG A 40 12.54 -20.03 4.41
N LYS A 41 12.92 -20.30 3.15
CA LYS A 41 13.08 -19.27 2.12
C LYS A 41 11.75 -18.53 1.84
N THR A 42 10.64 -19.26 1.76
CA THR A 42 9.31 -18.67 1.56
C THR A 42 8.93 -17.75 2.71
N LYS A 43 9.15 -18.16 3.96
CA LYS A 43 8.91 -17.32 5.14
C LYS A 43 9.77 -16.05 5.12
N GLN A 44 11.03 -16.17 4.72
CA GLN A 44 11.93 -15.02 4.59
C GLN A 44 11.41 -14.03 3.54
N VAL A 45 11.07 -14.48 2.33
CA VAL A 45 10.53 -13.63 1.25
C VAL A 45 9.23 -12.96 1.68
N ILE A 46 8.32 -13.69 2.34
CA ILE A 46 7.08 -13.10 2.87
C ILE A 46 7.38 -12.00 3.89
N SER A 47 8.36 -12.20 4.78
CA SER A 47 8.76 -11.20 5.76
C SER A 47 9.33 -9.94 5.10
N GLU A 48 10.20 -10.11 4.11
CA GLU A 48 10.79 -9.01 3.35
C GLU A 48 9.72 -8.23 2.57
N LEU A 49 8.78 -8.92 1.93
CA LEU A 49 7.66 -8.28 1.23
C LEU A 49 6.74 -7.49 2.19
N LYS A 50 6.46 -8.03 3.37
CA LYS A 50 5.69 -7.30 4.39
C LYS A 50 6.40 -6.02 4.84
N ASN A 51 7.71 -6.07 5.06
CA ASN A 51 8.51 -4.90 5.40
C ASN A 51 8.49 -3.87 4.26
N PHE A 52 8.70 -4.32 3.03
CA PHE A 52 8.63 -3.45 1.85
C PHE A 52 7.28 -2.74 1.72
N ILE A 53 6.16 -3.49 1.86
CA ILE A 53 4.80 -2.91 1.80
C ILE A 53 4.61 -1.86 2.90
N ARG A 54 5.08 -2.14 4.12
CA ARG A 54 5.00 -1.18 5.23
C ARG A 54 5.77 0.10 4.91
N ASP A 55 7.01 -0.03 4.48
CA ASP A 55 7.87 1.11 4.19
C ASP A 55 7.35 1.92 2.99
N PHE A 56 6.83 1.24 1.97
CA PHE A 56 6.17 1.86 0.83
C PHE A 56 4.92 2.67 1.27
N LYS A 57 4.06 2.09 2.11
CA LYS A 57 2.89 2.78 2.66
C LYS A 57 3.30 4.05 3.42
N GLU A 58 4.33 4.00 4.25
CA GLU A 58 4.80 5.17 5.01
C GLU A 58 5.37 6.27 4.11
N VAL A 59 6.10 5.92 3.06
CA VAL A 59 6.62 6.90 2.09
C VAL A 59 5.49 7.56 1.33
N THR A 60 4.56 6.77 0.78
CA THR A 60 3.41 7.27 0.00
C THR A 60 2.51 8.14 0.87
N LYS A 61 2.24 7.73 2.11
CA LYS A 61 1.49 8.51 3.09
C LYS A 61 2.09 9.91 3.30
N LYS A 62 3.41 9.99 3.55
CA LYS A 62 4.10 11.27 3.75
C LYS A 62 4.05 12.16 2.50
N LYS A 63 4.21 11.59 1.32
CA LYS A 63 4.07 12.33 0.06
C LYS A 63 2.66 12.88 -0.09
N LEU A 64 1.64 12.07 0.18
CA LEU A 64 0.24 12.47 0.11
C LEU A 64 -0.06 13.60 1.10
N GLU A 65 0.40 13.52 2.35
CA GLU A 65 0.29 14.59 3.36
C GLU A 65 0.87 15.91 2.85
N GLN A 66 2.08 15.86 2.30
CA GLN A 66 2.78 17.04 1.77
C GLN A 66 2.07 17.63 0.55
N ASN A 67 1.61 16.80 -0.37
CA ASN A 67 0.91 17.22 -1.57
C ASN A 67 -0.44 17.86 -1.22
N ILE A 68 -1.24 17.25 -0.35
CA ILE A 68 -2.51 17.84 0.11
C ILE A 68 -2.25 19.21 0.75
N LEU A 69 -1.27 19.30 1.65
CA LEU A 69 -0.96 20.57 2.31
C LEU A 69 -0.50 21.65 1.32
N LYS A 70 0.34 21.30 0.35
CA LYS A 70 0.80 22.20 -0.72
C LYS A 70 -0.36 22.72 -1.54
N GLU A 71 -1.24 21.82 -2.01
CA GLU A 71 -2.38 22.20 -2.84
C GLU A 71 -3.41 23.04 -2.05
N LEU A 72 -3.63 22.74 -0.78
CA LEU A 72 -4.47 23.55 0.11
C LEU A 72 -3.91 24.97 0.27
N LYS A 73 -2.60 25.11 0.52
CA LYS A 73 -1.94 26.43 0.63
C LYS A 73 -1.97 27.23 -0.68
N THR A 74 -2.07 26.55 -1.82
CA THR A 74 -2.20 27.18 -3.13
C THR A 74 -3.63 27.66 -3.38
N LEU A 75 -4.63 26.84 -3.00
CA LEU A 75 -6.04 27.15 -3.24
C LEU A 75 -6.64 28.10 -2.23
N MET A 76 -6.22 28.03 -0.97
CA MET A 76 -6.82 28.81 0.11
C MET A 76 -6.14 30.18 0.29
N HIS A 77 -6.90 31.26 0.24
CA HIS A 77 -6.39 32.62 0.54
C HIS A 77 -5.96 32.77 2.00
N LYS A 78 -6.64 32.11 2.93
CA LYS A 78 -6.30 32.08 4.35
C LYS A 78 -5.16 31.08 4.56
N LYS A 79 -3.93 31.51 4.25
CA LYS A 79 -2.71 30.66 4.33
C LYS A 79 -2.45 30.02 5.70
N ASN A 80 -3.09 30.50 6.76
CA ASN A 80 -2.87 30.06 8.15
C ASN A 80 -4.04 29.22 8.70
N LEU A 81 -5.06 28.88 7.89
CA LEU A 81 -6.18 28.09 8.36
C LEU A 81 -5.75 26.62 8.61
N ILE A 82 -4.96 26.07 7.70
CA ILE A 82 -4.47 24.69 7.77
C ILE A 82 -2.95 24.75 7.75
N ASP A 83 -2.34 24.29 8.83
CA ASP A 83 -0.88 24.27 8.96
C ASP A 83 -0.29 22.88 8.69
N ASN A 84 -1.03 21.83 9.03
CA ASN A 84 -0.58 20.45 8.84
C ASN A 84 -1.72 19.53 8.42
N VAL A 85 -1.35 18.47 7.73
CA VAL A 85 -2.25 17.39 7.29
C VAL A 85 -1.65 16.07 7.73
N LYS A 86 -2.45 15.19 8.34
CA LYS A 86 -2.03 13.83 8.69
C LYS A 86 -2.99 12.81 8.09
N VAL A 87 -2.43 11.83 7.43
CA VAL A 87 -3.13 10.68 6.90
C VAL A 87 -2.94 9.51 7.86
N THR A 88 -4.00 8.89 8.29
CA THR A 88 -3.98 7.66 9.09
C THR A 88 -4.61 6.53 8.30
N ILE A 89 -3.96 5.38 8.31
CA ILE A 89 -4.43 4.17 7.65
C ILE A 89 -4.68 3.16 8.74
N ASN A 90 -5.86 2.54 8.76
CA ASN A 90 -6.15 1.51 9.74
C ASN A 90 -5.26 0.26 9.55
N GLN A 91 -5.25 -0.64 10.53
CA GLN A 91 -4.40 -1.83 10.50
C GLN A 91 -4.75 -2.78 9.35
N ALA A 92 -6.01 -2.83 8.95
CA ALA A 92 -6.47 -3.63 7.81
C ALA A 92 -6.04 -3.02 6.47
N GLY A 93 -5.80 -1.70 6.43
CA GLY A 93 -5.37 -0.97 5.23
C GLY A 93 -6.50 -0.66 4.26
N ASP A 94 -7.76 -0.79 4.69
CA ASP A 94 -8.98 -0.58 3.92
C ASP A 94 -9.69 0.74 4.26
N ASP A 95 -9.26 1.44 5.30
CA ASP A 95 -9.82 2.72 5.71
C ASP A 95 -8.72 3.77 5.86
N ILE A 96 -8.96 4.95 5.27
CA ILE A 96 -8.04 6.08 5.27
C ILE A 96 -8.76 7.28 5.87
N ASP A 97 -8.21 7.80 6.95
CA ASP A 97 -8.68 9.03 7.56
C ASP A 97 -7.68 10.16 7.37
N ILE A 98 -8.16 11.36 7.03
CA ILE A 98 -7.34 12.54 6.76
C ILE A 98 -7.74 13.62 7.75
N ASN A 99 -6.82 13.98 8.63
CA ASN A 99 -7.01 14.98 9.67
C ASN A 99 -6.27 16.27 9.31
N LEU A 100 -6.98 17.39 9.39
CA LEU A 100 -6.45 18.73 9.18
C LEU A 100 -6.12 19.36 10.54
N TYR A 101 -5.02 20.10 10.62
CA TYR A 101 -4.57 20.75 11.84
C TYR A 101 -4.32 22.24 11.61
N ASP A 102 -4.72 23.06 12.57
CA ASP A 102 -4.42 24.50 12.59
C ASP A 102 -2.98 24.76 13.10
N ALA A 103 -2.59 26.04 13.11
CA ALA A 103 -1.28 26.48 13.61
C ALA A 103 -1.02 26.14 15.11
N ASN A 104 -2.09 25.88 15.86
CA ASN A 104 -2.01 25.48 17.28
C ASN A 104 -1.99 23.94 17.44
N ASN A 105 -1.87 23.21 16.33
CA ASN A 105 -1.91 21.76 16.31
C ASN A 105 -3.23 21.15 16.82
N LYS A 106 -4.33 21.91 16.68
CA LYS A 106 -5.69 21.46 16.98
C LYS A 106 -6.30 20.87 15.72
N ILE A 107 -7.02 19.76 15.85
CA ILE A 107 -7.77 19.14 14.75
C ILE A 107 -8.90 20.09 14.34
N LEU A 108 -8.96 20.39 13.04
CA LEU A 108 -10.05 21.11 12.43
C LEU A 108 -11.14 20.14 12.03
N ASP A 109 -12.34 20.34 12.56
CA ASP A 109 -13.51 19.59 12.08
C ASP A 109 -13.86 20.06 10.66
N ARG A 110 -14.11 19.12 9.76
CA ARG A 110 -14.59 19.45 8.40
C ARG A 110 -15.91 20.21 8.43
N GLY A 111 -16.68 20.05 9.51
CA GLY A 111 -17.90 20.81 9.78
C GLY A 111 -17.67 22.30 9.95
N ASP A 112 -16.51 22.70 10.49
CA ASP A 112 -16.16 24.10 10.75
C ASP A 112 -15.68 24.84 9.49
N LEU A 113 -15.37 24.13 8.41
CA LEU A 113 -14.99 24.72 7.13
C LEU A 113 -16.23 25.30 6.42
N SER A 114 -16.09 26.49 5.85
CA SER A 114 -17.08 27.08 4.94
C SER A 114 -17.29 26.19 3.72
N MET A 115 -18.38 26.40 2.99
CA MET A 115 -18.68 25.61 1.79
C MET A 115 -17.59 25.73 0.71
N GLY A 116 -17.02 26.93 0.52
CA GLY A 116 -15.90 27.14 -0.40
C GLY A 116 -14.61 26.43 0.07
N GLU A 117 -14.29 26.51 1.36
CA GLU A 117 -13.12 25.81 1.93
C GLU A 117 -13.24 24.29 1.83
N ARG A 118 -14.45 23.73 2.00
CA ARG A 118 -14.70 22.28 1.76
C ARG A 118 -14.48 21.90 0.31
N GLN A 119 -14.90 22.74 -0.64
CA GLN A 119 -14.69 22.49 -2.06
C GLN A 119 -13.20 22.57 -2.42
N MET A 120 -12.46 23.55 -1.89
CA MET A 120 -11.00 23.63 -2.04
C MET A 120 -10.29 22.40 -1.47
N TYR A 121 -10.71 21.94 -0.28
CA TYR A 121 -10.20 20.71 0.33
C TYR A 121 -10.44 19.49 -0.57
N ALA A 122 -11.66 19.32 -1.08
CA ALA A 122 -11.98 18.21 -1.98
C ALA A 122 -11.14 18.26 -3.27
N SER A 123 -10.96 19.46 -3.84
CA SER A 123 -10.14 19.67 -5.05
C SER A 123 -8.65 19.37 -4.78
N ALA A 124 -8.11 19.86 -3.68
CA ALA A 124 -6.71 19.58 -3.26
C ALA A 124 -6.47 18.08 -3.03
N LEU A 125 -7.42 17.42 -2.39
CA LEU A 125 -7.37 15.97 -2.16
C LEU A 125 -7.40 15.20 -3.49
N LEU A 126 -8.33 15.54 -4.39
CA LEU A 126 -8.43 14.91 -5.71
C LEU A 126 -7.11 15.04 -6.48
N LYS A 127 -6.57 16.26 -6.59
CA LYS A 127 -5.30 16.49 -7.30
C LYS A 127 -4.15 15.71 -6.68
N SER A 128 -4.06 15.70 -5.35
CA SER A 128 -3.01 14.96 -4.65
C SER A 128 -3.10 13.46 -4.89
N LEU A 129 -4.31 12.89 -4.90
CA LEU A 129 -4.52 11.47 -5.19
C LEU A 129 -4.19 11.12 -6.64
N VAL A 130 -4.59 11.96 -7.60
CA VAL A 130 -4.24 11.78 -9.02
C VAL A 130 -2.74 11.80 -9.21
N CYS A 131 -2.06 12.77 -8.59
CA CYS A 131 -0.60 12.89 -8.67
C CYS A 131 0.12 11.67 -8.08
N GLU A 132 -0.32 11.18 -6.92
CA GLU A 132 0.29 10.01 -6.27
C GLU A 132 -0.06 8.68 -6.93
N SER A 133 -1.16 8.60 -7.67
CA SER A 133 -1.53 7.37 -8.38
C SER A 133 -0.62 7.05 -9.56
N GLU A 134 0.09 8.05 -10.10
CA GLU A 134 0.89 7.95 -11.34
C GLU A 134 0.08 7.40 -12.54
N ILE A 135 -1.26 7.40 -12.43
CA ILE A 135 -2.16 6.91 -13.47
C ILE A 135 -2.77 8.10 -14.18
N ASP A 136 -2.59 8.17 -15.48
CA ASP A 136 -3.20 9.19 -16.31
C ASP A 136 -4.64 8.78 -16.68
N PHE A 137 -5.61 9.32 -15.97
CA PHE A 137 -7.03 9.09 -16.22
C PHE A 137 -7.80 10.40 -16.33
N PRO A 138 -8.90 10.44 -17.11
CA PRO A 138 -9.74 11.62 -17.22
C PRO A 138 -10.47 11.91 -15.91
N VAL A 139 -10.49 13.18 -15.52
CA VAL A 139 -11.18 13.65 -14.31
C VAL A 139 -12.44 14.42 -14.71
N PHE A 140 -13.58 14.04 -14.14
CA PHE A 140 -14.86 14.69 -14.33
C PHE A 140 -15.26 15.41 -13.04
N ILE A 141 -15.54 16.70 -13.12
CA ILE A 141 -15.90 17.54 -11.97
C ILE A 141 -17.24 18.18 -12.25
N ASP A 142 -18.26 17.74 -11.52
CA ASP A 142 -19.58 18.33 -11.61
C ASP A 142 -19.67 19.62 -10.80
N SER A 143 -20.19 20.68 -11.44
CA SER A 143 -20.48 21.97 -10.81
C SER A 143 -19.28 22.58 -10.06
N PRO A 144 -18.12 22.75 -10.71
CA PRO A 144 -16.86 23.10 -10.07
C PRO A 144 -16.83 24.49 -9.42
N MET A 145 -17.79 25.35 -9.78
CA MET A 145 -17.77 26.79 -9.45
C MET A 145 -18.84 27.26 -8.46
N GLN A 146 -19.77 26.39 -8.06
CA GLN A 146 -20.98 26.82 -7.32
C GLN A 146 -20.69 27.51 -5.98
N LYS A 147 -19.52 27.34 -5.41
CA LYS A 147 -19.19 27.78 -4.05
C LYS A 147 -18.04 28.78 -4.00
N PHE A 148 -17.49 29.17 -5.14
CA PHE A 148 -16.40 30.13 -5.23
C PHE A 148 -16.96 31.55 -5.58
N ASP A 149 -16.29 32.59 -5.08
CA ASP A 149 -16.45 33.94 -5.62
C ASP A 149 -15.84 34.04 -7.02
N THR A 150 -16.16 35.13 -7.72
CA THR A 150 -15.79 35.27 -9.13
C THR A 150 -14.27 35.26 -9.38
N GLU A 151 -13.49 35.84 -8.47
CA GLU A 151 -12.05 35.95 -8.61
C GLU A 151 -11.39 34.58 -8.35
N HIS A 152 -11.81 33.86 -7.31
CA HIS A 152 -11.37 32.52 -6.99
C HIS A 152 -11.70 31.54 -8.11
N ALA A 153 -12.92 31.61 -8.61
CA ALA A 153 -13.38 30.77 -9.69
C ALA A 153 -12.49 30.86 -10.95
N GLN A 154 -12.09 32.07 -11.33
CA GLN A 154 -11.22 32.27 -12.51
C GLN A 154 -9.81 31.65 -12.30
N ASN A 155 -9.22 31.81 -11.12
CA ASN A 155 -7.89 31.26 -10.82
C ASN A 155 -7.92 29.73 -10.79
N VAL A 156 -8.93 29.15 -10.16
CA VAL A 156 -9.11 27.70 -10.09
C VAL A 156 -9.32 27.10 -11.48
N LEU A 157 -10.10 27.73 -12.34
CA LEU A 157 -10.33 27.30 -13.73
C LEU A 157 -9.07 27.35 -14.59
N LYS A 158 -8.32 28.46 -14.49
CA LYS A 158 -7.18 28.68 -15.38
C LYS A 158 -5.92 27.97 -14.97
N GLU A 159 -5.68 27.84 -13.67
CA GLU A 159 -4.41 27.37 -13.16
C GLU A 159 -4.51 26.00 -12.46
N PHE A 160 -5.57 25.79 -11.68
CA PHE A 160 -5.65 24.57 -10.88
C PHE A 160 -6.20 23.38 -11.68
N TYR A 161 -7.40 23.45 -12.24
CA TYR A 161 -8.01 22.31 -12.93
C TYR A 161 -7.18 21.77 -14.10
N PRO A 162 -6.55 22.60 -14.96
CA PRO A 162 -5.67 22.09 -16.01
C PRO A 162 -4.44 21.34 -15.48
N SER A 163 -4.07 21.57 -14.22
CA SER A 163 -2.94 20.91 -13.58
C SER A 163 -3.29 19.61 -12.82
N VAL A 164 -4.59 19.26 -12.77
CA VAL A 164 -5.06 18.05 -12.05
C VAL A 164 -4.78 16.77 -12.85
N SER A 165 -5.06 16.81 -14.15
CA SER A 165 -4.88 15.68 -15.07
C SER A 165 -4.70 16.20 -16.49
N ASN A 166 -4.19 15.36 -17.40
CA ASN A 166 -4.09 15.68 -18.83
C ASN A 166 -5.46 15.87 -19.50
N GLN A 167 -6.51 15.31 -18.92
CA GLN A 167 -7.90 15.51 -19.38
C GLN A 167 -8.81 15.79 -18.20
N VAL A 168 -9.31 17.03 -18.12
CA VAL A 168 -10.30 17.46 -17.12
C VAL A 168 -11.55 17.95 -17.83
N VAL A 169 -12.69 17.43 -17.43
CA VAL A 169 -14.04 17.82 -17.92
C VAL A 169 -14.77 18.50 -16.77
N LEU A 170 -15.23 19.74 -16.98
CA LEU A 170 -15.87 20.61 -15.99
C LEU A 170 -17.34 20.83 -16.32
#